data_59aa36a49b79fa473cf0c07e78e5ff99
#
_entry.id   59aa36a49b79fa473cf0c07e78e5ff99
#
_cell.length_a   1.000
_cell.length_b   1.000
_cell.length_c   1.000
_cell.angle_alpha   90.00
_cell.angle_beta   90.00
_cell.angle_gamma   90.00
#
_symmetry.space_group_name_H-M   'P 1'
#
loop_
_entity.id
_entity.type
_entity.pdbx_description
1 polymer ?
#
loop_
_entity_poly.entity_id
_entity_poly.type
_entity_poly.pdbx_seq_one_letter_code
_entity_poly.pdbx_strand_id
1 'polypeptide(L)'
;MIGSAASDAVDAGQGLPSRPLAQCRPADWRAVDGVMTDVDDTLTRDGAIEPAALQALHALREAGIPVIAITGRPHGWSVPFATDWPLDALVAENGAVALIPDGRGGVATEFAQDEVTRRHNARRLQEVAAQVLREVPGAALAEDSPGRLTD
;
A
#
# COMPACT_ATOMS: atom_id res chain seq x y z
N MET A 1 -35.21 -36.14 -15.93
CA MET A 1 -33.83 -36.48 -15.46
C MET A 1 -33.07 -35.17 -15.41
N ILE A 2 -32.92 -34.63 -14.22
CA ILE A 2 -32.25 -33.34 -13.99
C ILE A 2 -30.84 -33.68 -13.51
N GLY A 3 -29.83 -33.34 -14.34
CA GLY A 3 -28.43 -33.57 -14.02
C GLY A 3 -27.97 -32.64 -12.90
N SER A 4 -27.46 -33.24 -11.82
CA SER A 4 -26.81 -32.58 -10.71
C SER A 4 -25.48 -31.96 -11.18
N ALA A 5 -25.38 -30.64 -11.15
CA ALA A 5 -24.10 -29.95 -11.26
C ALA A 5 -23.35 -30.16 -9.93
N ALA A 6 -22.24 -30.89 -10.01
CA ALA A 6 -21.30 -30.99 -8.91
C ALA A 6 -20.67 -29.61 -8.66
N SER A 7 -20.87 -29.10 -7.46
CA SER A 7 -20.17 -27.95 -6.92
C SER A 7 -18.71 -28.36 -6.70
N ASP A 8 -17.80 -27.88 -7.55
CA ASP A 8 -16.37 -27.93 -7.26
C ASP A 8 -16.10 -27.05 -6.03
N ALA A 9 -16.13 -27.67 -4.86
CA ALA A 9 -15.58 -27.08 -3.64
C ALA A 9 -14.08 -26.89 -3.89
N VAL A 10 -13.66 -25.63 -4.03
CA VAL A 10 -12.24 -25.25 -3.98
C VAL A 10 -11.71 -25.75 -2.64
N ASP A 11 -10.92 -26.79 -2.68
CA ASP A 11 -10.17 -27.30 -1.55
C ASP A 11 -9.35 -26.14 -0.96
N ALA A 12 -9.70 -25.68 0.24
CA ALA A 12 -8.95 -24.68 0.99
C ALA A 12 -7.60 -25.30 1.34
N GLY A 13 -6.63 -25.06 0.44
CA GLY A 13 -5.34 -25.69 0.39
C GLY A 13 -4.67 -25.78 1.75
N GLN A 14 -4.22 -26.95 2.09
CA GLN A 14 -3.24 -27.16 3.14
C GLN A 14 -2.06 -26.24 2.83
N GLY A 15 -1.88 -25.17 3.63
CA GLY A 15 -0.81 -24.20 3.44
C GLY A 15 0.51 -24.94 3.28
N LEU A 16 1.24 -24.65 2.21
CA LEU A 16 2.58 -25.20 2.02
C LEU A 16 3.40 -24.89 3.27
N PRO A 17 4.17 -25.86 3.78
CA PRO A 17 4.98 -25.60 4.97
C PRO A 17 5.93 -24.44 4.70
N SER A 18 5.90 -23.43 5.60
CA SER A 18 6.82 -22.29 5.51
C SER A 18 8.27 -22.79 5.61
N ARG A 19 9.14 -22.25 4.75
CA ARG A 19 10.56 -22.56 4.76
C ARG A 19 11.38 -21.26 4.79
N PRO A 20 12.59 -21.27 5.34
CA PRO A 20 13.46 -20.12 5.32
C PRO A 20 13.73 -19.63 3.89
N LEU A 21 13.76 -18.32 3.68
CA LEU A 21 13.99 -17.69 2.38
C LEU A 21 15.31 -18.17 1.72
N ALA A 22 16.37 -18.34 2.52
CA ALA A 22 17.66 -18.86 2.07
C ALA A 22 17.61 -20.28 1.46
N GLN A 23 16.55 -21.02 1.70
CA GLN A 23 16.33 -22.36 1.12
C GLN A 23 15.49 -22.33 -0.15
N CYS A 24 14.99 -21.16 -0.57
CA CYS A 24 14.25 -21.00 -1.80
C CYS A 24 15.21 -21.06 -3.00
N ARG A 25 14.83 -21.80 -4.01
CA ARG A 25 15.60 -21.93 -5.26
C ARG A 25 15.12 -20.90 -6.27
N PRO A 26 15.94 -20.48 -7.25
CA PRO A 26 15.51 -19.57 -8.32
C PRO A 26 14.24 -20.02 -9.05
N ALA A 27 14.03 -21.34 -9.18
CA ALA A 27 12.81 -21.90 -9.79
C ALA A 27 11.52 -21.60 -9.01
N ASP A 28 11.62 -21.41 -7.71
CA ASP A 28 10.47 -21.15 -6.82
C ASP A 28 9.93 -19.72 -7.02
N TRP A 29 10.74 -18.81 -7.61
CA TRP A 29 10.39 -17.41 -7.85
C TRP A 29 9.86 -17.14 -9.28
N ARG A 30 9.88 -18.16 -10.17
CA ARG A 30 9.46 -17.99 -11.58
C ARG A 30 7.96 -17.67 -11.75
N ALA A 31 7.15 -17.92 -10.72
CA ALA A 31 5.72 -17.64 -10.72
C ALA A 31 5.37 -16.34 -9.98
N VAL A 32 6.38 -15.51 -9.64
CA VAL A 32 6.15 -14.22 -9.00
C VAL A 32 5.88 -13.19 -10.10
N ASP A 33 4.64 -12.70 -10.14
CA ASP A 33 4.18 -11.71 -11.13
C ASP A 33 4.37 -10.26 -10.64
N GLY A 34 4.64 -10.05 -9.35
CA GLY A 34 4.85 -8.74 -8.75
C GLY A 34 5.19 -8.83 -7.27
N VAL A 35 5.63 -7.72 -6.71
CA VAL A 35 5.98 -7.59 -5.29
C VAL A 35 5.14 -6.49 -4.66
N MET A 36 4.53 -6.79 -3.52
CA MET A 36 3.92 -5.79 -2.64
C MET A 36 4.75 -5.69 -1.37
N THR A 37 5.07 -4.48 -0.93
CA THR A 37 5.93 -4.23 0.22
C THR A 37 5.42 -3.07 1.05
N ASP A 38 5.60 -3.16 2.36
CA ASP A 38 5.45 -2.02 3.26
C ASP A 38 6.64 -1.05 3.10
N VAL A 39 6.51 0.15 3.63
CA VAL A 39 7.52 1.21 3.53
C VAL A 39 8.29 1.35 4.84
N ASP A 40 7.59 1.65 5.94
CA ASP A 40 8.22 2.02 7.21
C ASP A 40 8.83 0.80 7.89
N ASP A 41 10.10 0.91 8.30
CA ASP A 41 10.87 -0.19 8.90
C ASP A 41 10.96 -1.47 8.04
N THR A 42 10.62 -1.36 6.76
CA THR A 42 10.71 -2.43 5.75
C THR A 42 11.64 -2.01 4.61
N LEU A 43 11.27 -0.97 3.84
CA LEU A 43 12.15 -0.34 2.85
C LEU A 43 13.00 0.75 3.47
N THR A 44 12.49 1.39 4.53
CA THR A 44 13.15 2.49 5.21
C THR A 44 13.64 2.08 6.60
N ARG A 45 14.67 2.78 7.08
CA ARG A 45 15.09 2.84 8.46
C ARG A 45 15.25 4.30 8.86
N ASP A 46 14.70 4.69 10.02
CA ASP A 46 14.72 6.07 10.49
C ASP A 46 14.21 7.08 9.44
N GLY A 47 13.20 6.66 8.66
CA GLY A 47 12.56 7.47 7.64
C GLY A 47 13.30 7.60 6.30
N ALA A 48 14.49 7.01 6.15
CA ALA A 48 15.27 6.99 4.92
C ALA A 48 15.32 5.59 4.30
N ILE A 49 15.24 5.50 2.95
CA ILE A 49 15.37 4.22 2.27
C ILE A 49 16.79 3.66 2.45
N GLU A 50 16.88 2.38 2.79
CA GLU A 50 18.17 1.71 2.89
C GLU A 50 18.77 1.46 1.49
N PRO A 51 20.09 1.65 1.30
CA PRO A 51 20.74 1.42 0.01
C PRO A 51 20.48 0.03 -0.57
N ALA A 52 20.43 -0.99 0.29
CA ALA A 52 20.16 -2.37 -0.14
C ALA A 52 18.71 -2.55 -0.63
N ALA A 53 17.75 -1.89 0.02
CA ALA A 53 16.36 -1.88 -0.43
C ALA A 53 16.21 -1.17 -1.77
N LEU A 54 16.81 0.00 -1.94
CA LEU A 54 16.78 0.73 -3.21
C LEU A 54 17.41 -0.07 -4.35
N GLN A 55 18.55 -0.73 -4.09
CA GLN A 55 19.19 -1.62 -5.06
C GLN A 55 18.29 -2.79 -5.46
N ALA A 56 17.57 -3.39 -4.50
CA ALA A 56 16.63 -4.47 -4.76
C ALA A 56 15.45 -4.00 -5.63
N LEU A 57 14.91 -2.80 -5.37
CA LEU A 57 13.85 -2.20 -6.19
C LEU A 57 14.32 -1.99 -7.64
N HIS A 58 15.54 -1.49 -7.85
CA HIS A 58 16.11 -1.36 -9.20
C HIS A 58 16.25 -2.72 -9.89
N ALA A 59 16.75 -3.73 -9.19
CA ALA A 59 16.90 -5.08 -9.76
C ALA A 59 15.55 -5.70 -10.14
N LEU A 60 14.49 -5.49 -9.36
CA LEU A 60 13.13 -5.93 -9.69
C LEU A 60 12.61 -5.24 -10.95
N ARG A 61 12.79 -3.92 -11.06
CA ARG A 61 12.42 -3.15 -12.25
C ARG A 61 13.16 -3.65 -13.49
N GLU A 62 14.47 -3.89 -13.42
CA GLU A 62 15.28 -4.44 -14.52
C GLU A 62 14.82 -5.85 -14.93
N ALA A 63 14.35 -6.64 -13.97
CA ALA A 63 13.78 -7.96 -14.21
C ALA A 63 12.34 -7.92 -14.77
N GLY A 64 11.72 -6.73 -14.89
CA GLY A 64 10.34 -6.56 -15.31
C GLY A 64 9.30 -7.04 -14.29
N ILE A 65 9.67 -7.10 -13.00
CA ILE A 65 8.79 -7.48 -11.90
C ILE A 65 8.25 -6.20 -11.27
N PRO A 66 6.95 -5.90 -11.40
CA PRO A 66 6.36 -4.69 -10.85
C PRO A 66 6.38 -4.69 -9.32
N VAL A 67 6.58 -3.50 -8.76
CA VAL A 67 6.61 -3.29 -7.31
C VAL A 67 5.58 -2.25 -6.89
N ILE A 68 4.72 -2.63 -5.95
CA ILE A 68 3.74 -1.75 -5.32
C ILE A 68 4.14 -1.57 -3.85
N ALA A 69 4.47 -0.35 -3.45
CA ALA A 69 4.65 -0.04 -2.03
C ALA A 69 3.30 0.30 -1.39
N ILE A 70 3.11 -0.07 -0.12
CA ILE A 70 1.87 0.13 0.63
C ILE A 70 2.24 0.75 1.98
N THR A 71 1.57 1.85 2.37
CA THR A 71 1.88 2.55 3.61
C THR A 71 0.65 3.19 4.23
N GLY A 72 0.66 3.36 5.55
CA GLY A 72 -0.30 4.20 6.28
C GLY A 72 0.01 5.70 6.22
N ARG A 73 1.14 6.10 5.61
CA ARG A 73 1.53 7.52 5.52
C ARG A 73 0.53 8.35 4.73
N PRO A 74 0.40 9.65 5.06
CA PRO A 74 -0.41 10.59 4.29
C PRO A 74 0.01 10.66 2.81
N HIS A 75 -0.95 10.96 1.94
CA HIS A 75 -0.72 11.23 0.51
C HIS A 75 0.44 12.20 0.29
N GLY A 76 0.40 13.37 0.95
CA GLY A 76 1.42 14.42 0.75
C GLY A 76 2.84 13.98 1.12
N TRP A 77 2.99 13.06 2.08
CA TRP A 77 4.30 12.51 2.46
C TRP A 77 4.76 11.40 1.53
N SER A 78 3.83 10.77 0.83
CA SER A 78 4.08 9.62 -0.03
C SER A 78 4.45 10.01 -1.48
N VAL A 79 4.10 11.22 -1.93
CA VAL A 79 4.40 11.70 -3.28
C VAL A 79 5.90 11.64 -3.61
N PRO A 80 6.84 12.12 -2.76
CA PRO A 80 8.27 12.00 -3.06
C PRO A 80 8.74 10.55 -3.25
N PHE A 81 8.23 9.61 -2.46
CA PHE A 81 8.60 8.20 -2.61
C PHE A 81 8.10 7.62 -3.93
N ALA A 82 6.87 7.97 -4.33
CA ALA A 82 6.33 7.52 -5.61
C ALA A 82 7.09 8.11 -6.81
N THR A 83 7.66 9.31 -6.69
CA THR A 83 8.44 9.94 -7.77
C THR A 83 9.89 9.48 -7.82
N ASP A 84 10.51 9.28 -6.66
CA ASP A 84 11.97 9.12 -6.55
C ASP A 84 12.40 7.64 -6.52
N TRP A 85 11.52 6.75 -6.06
CA TRP A 85 11.83 5.33 -5.99
C TRP A 85 11.35 4.59 -7.23
N PRO A 86 12.01 3.49 -7.61
CA PRO A 86 11.63 2.70 -8.78
C PRO A 86 10.40 1.81 -8.51
N LEU A 87 9.26 2.45 -8.20
CA LEU A 87 7.96 1.81 -7.97
C LEU A 87 7.06 1.92 -9.19
N ASP A 88 6.16 0.97 -9.36
CA ASP A 88 5.07 1.02 -10.36
C ASP A 88 3.83 1.70 -9.79
N ALA A 89 3.62 1.60 -8.47
CA ALA A 89 2.63 2.35 -7.72
C ALA A 89 3.01 2.44 -6.24
N LEU A 90 2.45 3.43 -5.54
CA LEU A 90 2.47 3.52 -4.09
C LEU A 90 1.04 3.70 -3.59
N VAL A 91 0.60 2.83 -2.70
CA VAL A 91 -0.71 2.90 -2.06
C VAL A 91 -0.54 3.52 -0.68
N ALA A 92 -1.14 4.67 -0.47
CA ALA A 92 -1.06 5.47 0.76
C ALA A 92 -2.36 5.43 1.56
N GLU A 93 -2.34 6.03 2.76
CA GLU A 93 -3.51 6.19 3.63
C GLU A 93 -4.27 4.88 3.83
N ASN A 94 -3.52 3.82 4.20
CA ASN A 94 -4.07 2.48 4.50
C ASN A 94 -4.91 1.87 3.35
N GLY A 95 -4.61 2.18 2.10
CA GLY A 95 -5.34 1.65 0.94
C GLY A 95 -6.34 2.61 0.30
N ALA A 96 -6.47 3.82 0.82
CA ALA A 96 -7.49 4.75 0.37
C ALA A 96 -7.09 5.51 -0.91
N VAL A 97 -5.80 5.67 -1.18
CA VAL A 97 -5.29 6.42 -2.32
C VAL A 97 -4.08 5.74 -2.96
N ALA A 98 -4.07 5.63 -4.27
CA ALA A 98 -2.93 5.14 -5.05
C ALA A 98 -2.25 6.28 -5.80
N LEU A 99 -0.93 6.30 -5.76
CA LEU A 99 -0.03 7.19 -6.49
C LEU A 99 0.66 6.38 -7.58
N ILE A 100 0.41 6.73 -8.84
CA ILE A 100 0.94 6.02 -10.00
C ILE A 100 1.91 6.96 -10.72
N PRO A 101 3.23 6.66 -10.73
CA PRO A 101 4.20 7.48 -11.45
C PRO A 101 3.87 7.59 -12.95
N ASP A 102 3.93 8.80 -13.49
CA ASP A 102 3.67 9.05 -14.92
C ASP A 102 4.92 8.93 -15.81
N GLY A 103 6.07 8.62 -15.22
CA GLY A 103 7.36 8.51 -15.88
C GLY A 103 7.96 9.86 -16.32
N ARG A 104 7.32 10.98 -15.98
CA ARG A 104 7.75 12.35 -16.31
C ARG A 104 8.05 13.20 -15.08
N GLY A 105 8.13 12.55 -13.91
CA GLY A 105 8.35 13.21 -12.62
C GLY A 105 7.06 13.65 -11.92
N GLY A 106 5.90 13.27 -12.45
CA GLY A 106 4.59 13.45 -11.82
C GLY A 106 3.98 12.14 -11.36
N VAL A 107 2.86 12.25 -10.65
CA VAL A 107 2.04 11.11 -10.22
C VAL A 107 0.57 11.34 -10.57
N ALA A 108 -0.09 10.34 -11.10
CA ALA A 108 -1.53 10.26 -11.14
C ALA A 108 -2.04 9.77 -9.79
N THR A 109 -3.14 10.33 -9.31
CA THR A 109 -3.74 9.96 -8.03
C THR A 109 -5.09 9.29 -8.29
N GLU A 110 -5.25 8.07 -7.80
CA GLU A 110 -6.49 7.32 -7.85
C GLU A 110 -7.02 7.07 -6.43
N PHE A 111 -8.34 7.09 -6.26
CA PHE A 111 -8.98 6.91 -4.96
C PHE A 111 -9.80 5.63 -4.94
N ALA A 112 -9.75 4.90 -3.81
CA ALA A 112 -10.57 3.71 -3.59
C ALA A 112 -12.08 4.02 -3.54
N GLN A 113 -12.45 5.26 -3.15
CA GLN A 113 -13.82 5.71 -3.05
C GLN A 113 -14.11 6.86 -4.03
N ASP A 114 -15.35 6.96 -4.49
CA ASP A 114 -15.82 8.09 -5.29
C ASP A 114 -15.79 9.41 -4.48
N GLU A 115 -15.86 10.53 -5.20
CA GLU A 115 -15.74 11.86 -4.59
C GLU A 115 -16.87 12.19 -3.61
N VAL A 116 -18.09 11.72 -3.89
CA VAL A 116 -19.27 11.98 -3.03
C VAL A 116 -19.07 11.29 -1.68
N THR A 117 -18.67 10.02 -1.72
CA THR A 117 -18.37 9.22 -0.53
C THR A 117 -17.22 9.84 0.28
N ARG A 118 -16.13 10.23 -0.38
CA ARG A 118 -14.99 10.87 0.29
C ARG A 118 -15.38 12.18 0.98
N ARG A 119 -16.15 13.05 0.32
CA ARG A 119 -16.63 14.30 0.91
C ARG A 119 -17.56 14.07 2.11
N HIS A 120 -18.41 13.04 2.02
CA HIS A 120 -19.28 12.67 3.14
C HIS A 120 -18.46 12.18 4.35
N ASN A 121 -17.51 11.28 4.11
CA ASN A 121 -16.64 10.74 5.15
C ASN A 121 -15.78 11.83 5.81
N ALA A 122 -15.16 12.71 5.02
CA ALA A 122 -14.36 13.83 5.54
C ALA A 122 -15.17 14.73 6.47
N ARG A 123 -16.42 15.03 6.13
CA ARG A 123 -17.32 15.81 6.99
C ARG A 123 -17.59 15.11 8.32
N ARG A 124 -17.93 13.82 8.24
CA ARG A 124 -18.17 13.02 9.45
C ARG A 124 -16.95 12.91 10.35
N LEU A 125 -15.76 12.72 9.77
CA LEU A 125 -14.50 12.69 10.51
C LEU A 125 -14.25 14.01 11.23
N GLN A 126 -14.48 15.16 10.59
CA GLN A 126 -14.36 16.47 11.22
C GLN A 126 -15.34 16.66 12.41
N GLU A 127 -16.58 16.22 12.24
CA GLU A 127 -17.61 16.26 13.30
C GLU A 127 -17.18 15.40 14.50
N VAL A 128 -16.75 14.16 14.26
CA VAL A 128 -16.29 13.23 15.30
C VAL A 128 -15.01 13.75 15.96
N ALA A 129 -14.04 14.22 15.19
CA ALA A 129 -12.82 14.81 15.75
C ALA A 129 -13.11 16.01 16.66
N ALA A 130 -14.00 16.91 16.22
CA ALA A 130 -14.43 18.05 17.05
C ALA A 130 -15.15 17.60 18.32
N GLN A 131 -15.91 16.52 18.27
CA GLN A 131 -16.56 15.95 19.47
C GLN A 131 -15.52 15.38 20.43
N VAL A 132 -14.60 14.54 19.94
CA VAL A 132 -13.53 13.93 20.75
C VAL A 132 -12.67 14.99 21.43
N LEU A 133 -12.27 16.04 20.69
CA LEU A 133 -11.49 17.15 21.26
C LEU A 133 -12.20 17.89 22.39
N ARG A 134 -13.55 17.94 22.36
CA ARG A 134 -14.34 18.55 23.45
C ARG A 134 -14.54 17.64 24.65
N GLU A 135 -14.71 16.34 24.41
CA GLU A 135 -15.16 15.38 25.42
C GLU A 135 -14.02 14.61 26.09
N VAL A 136 -12.88 14.51 25.43
CA VAL A 136 -11.72 13.74 25.91
C VAL A 136 -10.58 14.69 26.30
N PRO A 137 -10.33 14.94 27.61
CA PRO A 137 -9.21 15.77 28.03
C PRO A 137 -7.87 15.22 27.53
N GLY A 138 -7.04 16.08 26.92
CA GLY A 138 -5.72 15.71 26.40
C GLY A 138 -5.74 15.08 25.00
N ALA A 139 -6.90 14.88 24.38
CA ALA A 139 -6.96 14.50 22.97
C ALA A 139 -6.41 15.61 22.07
N ALA A 140 -5.68 15.24 21.04
CA ALA A 140 -5.16 16.14 20.01
C ALA A 140 -5.27 15.46 18.63
N LEU A 141 -5.34 16.27 17.58
CA LEU A 141 -5.21 15.74 16.22
C LEU A 141 -3.77 15.29 15.98
N ALA A 142 -3.60 14.25 15.18
CA ALA A 142 -2.29 13.80 14.75
C ALA A 142 -1.58 14.89 13.92
N GLU A 143 -0.26 15.00 14.08
CA GLU A 143 0.54 16.04 13.40
C GLU A 143 0.53 15.91 11.87
N ASP A 144 0.32 14.68 11.37
CA ASP A 144 0.29 14.37 9.94
C ASP A 144 -1.10 14.55 9.28
N SER A 145 -2.14 14.87 10.07
CA SER A 145 -3.51 15.07 9.58
C SER A 145 -3.60 16.04 8.37
N PRO A 146 -2.84 17.16 8.31
CA PRO A 146 -2.92 18.08 7.16
C PRO A 146 -2.44 17.50 5.83
N GLY A 147 -1.67 16.41 5.86
CA GLY A 147 -1.17 15.73 4.65
C GLY A 147 -2.10 14.66 4.10
N ARG A 148 -3.22 14.38 4.78
CA ARG A 148 -4.17 13.32 4.40
C ARG A 148 -5.28 13.84 3.51
N LEU A 149 -5.76 12.98 2.63
CA LEU A 149 -6.86 13.28 1.69
C LEU A 149 -8.14 12.52 2.03
N THR A 150 -8.06 11.44 2.80
CA THR A 150 -9.18 10.49 2.96
C THR A 150 -9.50 10.14 4.41
N ASP A 151 -8.55 10.24 5.36
CA ASP A 151 -8.73 9.85 6.76
C ASP A 151 -8.24 10.92 7.76
#